data_c20417f3c45c226b7f963798affc4c3e
#
_entry.id   c20417f3c45c226b7f963798affc4c3e
#
_cell.length_a   1.000
_cell.length_b   1.000
_cell.length_c   1.000
_cell.angle_alpha   90.00
_cell.angle_beta   90.00
_cell.angle_gamma   90.00
#
_symmetry.space_group_name_H-M   'P 1'
#
loop_
_entity.id
_entity.type
_entity.pdbx_description
1 polymer ?
#
loop_
_entity_poly.entity_id
_entity_poly.type
_entity_poly.pdbx_seq_one_letter_code
_entity_poly.pdbx_strand_id
1 'polypeptide(L)'
;MKKSPLAIILLIVFIDLIGFGMVIPILPLYAQSFAASEWQIGLLLGSYSFMQFLASPILGGISDRFGRKPVLLGSLIGSAAGYILMANSHSLAMLFLARIIAGISGASVATASAYIADITPPENRSRRIGLIGAAFGVGFILGPAIGGLLSLVSPVAPFLFAAAVALANGLAVIGLLPEPKQHADRLQSLKGAGEIWSGSFGRWLAFLVATYFVAIAGFAIVTMIYPQVSNRRFNLTQSQISWIFVVMGLVGALIQGGAIGRLTKRFGDYRLAVVGLAVMAASMALMPLATTIPLFLLFTIGLAIGNSLSQPTINAMASKAAHAGVQGRVLGTLQSAGSLGRVCGPAVGGFLLASDHTRPPIEYGNTPFLMGALVMAFAFVVSLALRGAEPVQTEPAINVGQPYRRD
;
A
#
# COMPACT_ATOMS: atom_id res chain seq x y z
N MET A 1 32.37 12.33 3.12
CA MET A 1 30.96 12.55 3.58
C MET A 1 30.38 11.23 4.06
N LYS A 2 30.09 11.07 5.36
CA LYS A 2 29.41 9.85 5.86
C LYS A 2 27.99 9.84 5.28
N LYS A 3 27.70 8.90 4.37
CA LYS A 3 26.36 8.75 3.79
C LYS A 3 25.37 8.42 4.90
N SER A 4 24.28 9.18 4.99
CA SER A 4 23.25 8.96 6.03
C SER A 4 22.57 7.60 5.83
N PRO A 5 22.60 6.67 6.80
CA PRO A 5 21.94 5.37 6.67
C PRO A 5 20.44 5.50 6.39
N LEU A 6 19.80 6.57 6.90
CA LEU A 6 18.38 6.87 6.63
C LEU A 6 18.15 7.16 5.14
N ALA A 7 18.99 7.95 4.50
CA ALA A 7 18.82 8.25 3.07
C ALA A 7 19.02 7.00 2.21
N ILE A 8 19.97 6.13 2.60
CA ILE A 8 20.23 4.88 1.89
C ILE A 8 19.01 3.94 1.99
N ILE A 9 18.49 3.68 3.18
CA ILE A 9 17.35 2.77 3.34
C ILE A 9 16.08 3.31 2.66
N LEU A 10 15.84 4.62 2.70
CA LEU A 10 14.72 5.24 1.99
C LEU A 10 14.86 5.11 0.47
N LEU A 11 16.08 5.27 -0.07
CA LEU A 11 16.34 5.05 -1.49
C LEU A 11 16.11 3.58 -1.88
N ILE A 12 16.54 2.64 -1.05
CA ILE A 12 16.32 1.20 -1.25
C ILE A 12 14.83 0.90 -1.31
N VAL A 13 14.04 1.39 -0.35
CA VAL A 13 12.58 1.21 -0.32
C VAL A 13 11.92 1.87 -1.53
N PHE A 14 12.33 3.06 -1.89
CA PHE A 14 11.81 3.79 -3.03
C PHE A 14 12.01 3.02 -4.34
N ILE A 15 13.20 2.49 -4.57
CA ILE A 15 13.53 1.70 -5.74
C ILE A 15 12.71 0.40 -5.80
N ASP A 16 12.54 -0.29 -4.66
CA ASP A 16 11.72 -1.50 -4.55
C ASP A 16 10.25 -1.21 -4.90
N LEU A 17 9.73 -0.06 -4.44
CA LEU A 17 8.36 0.38 -4.72
C LEU A 17 8.12 0.78 -6.19
N ILE A 18 9.13 1.24 -6.91
CA ILE A 18 9.04 1.42 -8.37
C ILE A 18 8.78 0.06 -9.05
N GLY A 19 9.55 -0.97 -8.69
CA GLY A 19 9.36 -2.33 -9.21
C GLY A 19 7.95 -2.86 -8.95
N PHE A 20 7.46 -2.70 -7.72
CA PHE A 20 6.09 -3.07 -7.35
C PHE A 20 5.03 -2.29 -8.15
N GLY A 21 5.21 -0.96 -8.27
CA GLY A 21 4.27 -0.08 -8.99
C GLY A 21 4.15 -0.40 -10.49
N MET A 22 5.24 -0.87 -11.13
CA MET A 22 5.22 -1.27 -12.53
C MET A 22 4.32 -2.48 -12.79
N VAL A 23 4.27 -3.43 -11.87
CA VAL A 23 3.54 -4.70 -12.04
C VAL A 23 2.03 -4.49 -12.05
N ILE A 24 1.52 -3.55 -11.26
CA ILE A 24 0.07 -3.37 -11.03
C ILE A 24 -0.72 -3.18 -12.34
N PRO A 25 -0.40 -2.22 -13.22
CA PRO A 25 -1.15 -2.02 -14.45
C PRO A 25 -0.86 -3.06 -15.55
N ILE A 26 0.26 -3.76 -15.46
CA ILE A 26 0.76 -4.64 -16.52
C ILE A 26 0.29 -6.07 -16.32
N LEU A 27 0.37 -6.58 -15.11
CA LEU A 27 0.13 -7.99 -14.82
C LEU A 27 -1.26 -8.50 -15.20
N PRO A 28 -2.37 -7.74 -15.05
CA PRO A 28 -3.68 -8.20 -15.47
C PRO A 28 -3.75 -8.54 -16.96
N LEU A 29 -3.28 -7.65 -17.83
CA LEU A 29 -3.27 -7.87 -19.28
C LEU A 29 -2.25 -8.94 -19.69
N TYR A 30 -1.10 -9.01 -19.00
CA TYR A 30 -0.12 -10.06 -19.24
C TYR A 30 -0.66 -11.44 -18.86
N ALA A 31 -1.41 -11.55 -17.77
CA ALA A 31 -2.04 -12.81 -17.37
C ALA A 31 -3.13 -13.28 -18.36
N GLN A 32 -3.84 -12.35 -19.01
CA GLN A 32 -4.80 -12.68 -20.06
C GLN A 32 -4.14 -13.38 -21.27
N SER A 33 -2.88 -13.11 -21.59
CA SER A 33 -2.16 -13.84 -22.64
C SER A 33 -1.96 -15.34 -22.34
N PHE A 34 -2.14 -15.75 -21.08
CA PHE A 34 -2.14 -17.15 -20.63
C PHE A 34 -3.58 -17.69 -20.44
N ALA A 35 -4.58 -17.07 -21.09
CA ALA A 35 -6.00 -17.41 -20.98
C ALA A 35 -6.53 -17.40 -19.54
N ALA A 36 -5.95 -16.55 -18.66
CA ALA A 36 -6.42 -16.38 -17.30
C ALA A 36 -7.79 -15.71 -17.29
N SER A 37 -8.73 -16.31 -16.55
CA SER A 37 -10.04 -15.71 -16.31
C SER A 37 -9.92 -14.53 -15.31
N GLU A 38 -10.93 -13.65 -15.30
CA GLU A 38 -10.94 -12.45 -14.48
C GLU A 38 -10.75 -12.77 -12.97
N TRP A 39 -11.41 -13.85 -12.49
CA TRP A 39 -11.26 -14.25 -11.09
C TRP A 39 -9.85 -14.78 -10.76
N GLN A 40 -9.22 -15.49 -11.72
CA GLN A 40 -7.83 -15.96 -11.56
C GLN A 40 -6.86 -14.78 -11.52
N ILE A 41 -7.10 -13.73 -12.31
CA ILE A 41 -6.30 -12.50 -12.27
C ILE A 41 -6.47 -11.79 -10.91
N GLY A 42 -7.69 -11.76 -10.37
CA GLY A 42 -7.96 -11.24 -9.03
C GLY A 42 -7.19 -11.99 -7.95
N LEU A 43 -7.22 -13.33 -7.99
CA LEU A 43 -6.45 -14.17 -7.08
C LEU A 43 -4.93 -14.01 -7.27
N LEU A 44 -4.47 -13.87 -8.51
CA LEU A 44 -3.06 -13.65 -8.84
C LEU A 44 -2.53 -12.35 -8.21
N LEU A 45 -3.30 -11.26 -8.29
CA LEU A 45 -2.94 -10.01 -7.64
C LEU A 45 -3.02 -10.10 -6.12
N GLY A 46 -4.08 -10.72 -5.59
CA GLY A 46 -4.27 -10.94 -4.16
C GLY A 46 -3.20 -11.83 -3.52
N SER A 47 -2.69 -12.82 -4.27
CA SER A 47 -1.70 -13.79 -3.77
C SER A 47 -0.41 -13.13 -3.26
N TYR A 48 0.06 -12.08 -3.92
CA TYR A 48 1.19 -11.28 -3.44
C TYR A 48 0.93 -10.69 -2.05
N SER A 49 -0.19 -9.99 -1.89
CA SER A 49 -0.52 -9.32 -0.63
C SER A 49 -0.82 -10.33 0.48
N PHE A 50 -1.39 -11.49 0.13
CA PHE A 50 -1.62 -12.59 1.07
C PHE A 50 -0.29 -13.17 1.58
N MET A 51 0.64 -13.47 0.67
CA MET A 51 1.96 -13.96 1.06
C MET A 51 2.77 -12.92 1.84
N GLN A 52 2.69 -11.64 1.44
CA GLN A 52 3.31 -10.54 2.18
C GLN A 52 2.76 -10.44 3.61
N PHE A 53 1.43 -10.57 3.77
CA PHE A 53 0.79 -10.55 5.09
C PHE A 53 1.29 -11.70 5.98
N LEU A 54 1.35 -12.92 5.46
CA LEU A 54 1.84 -14.09 6.19
C LEU A 54 3.34 -14.02 6.50
N ALA A 55 4.14 -13.55 5.54
CA ALA A 55 5.60 -13.50 5.66
C ALA A 55 6.09 -12.35 6.55
N SER A 56 5.37 -11.23 6.62
CA SER A 56 5.81 -10.03 7.35
C SER A 56 6.17 -10.29 8.81
N PRO A 57 5.35 -10.95 9.65
CA PRO A 57 5.72 -11.24 11.03
C PRO A 57 6.88 -12.22 11.13
N ILE A 58 6.97 -13.21 10.22
CA ILE A 58 8.03 -14.21 10.20
C ILE A 58 9.37 -13.56 9.87
N LEU A 59 9.42 -12.80 8.77
CA LEU A 59 10.63 -12.09 8.34
C LEU A 59 11.00 -10.98 9.33
N GLY A 60 10.02 -10.33 9.97
CA GLY A 60 10.24 -9.43 11.08
C GLY A 60 10.99 -10.10 12.22
N GLY A 61 10.52 -11.27 12.70
CA GLY A 61 11.17 -12.07 13.74
C GLY A 61 12.57 -12.58 13.33
N ILE A 62 12.72 -13.03 12.09
CA ILE A 62 14.03 -13.43 11.55
C ILE A 62 14.98 -12.23 11.54
N SER A 63 14.51 -11.05 11.13
CA SER A 63 15.33 -9.84 11.08
C SER A 63 15.71 -9.30 12.47
N ASP A 64 14.89 -9.56 13.48
CA ASP A 64 15.22 -9.26 14.87
C ASP A 64 16.36 -10.16 15.40
N ARG A 65 16.42 -11.41 14.91
CA ARG A 65 17.38 -12.41 15.39
C ARG A 65 18.70 -12.41 14.60
N PHE A 66 18.61 -12.32 13.27
CA PHE A 66 19.77 -12.49 12.37
C PHE A 66 20.29 -11.15 11.82
N GLY A 67 19.61 -10.02 12.12
CA GLY A 67 19.95 -8.70 11.63
C GLY A 67 19.03 -8.22 10.50
N ARG A 68 18.99 -6.89 10.32
CA ARG A 68 18.12 -6.23 9.31
C ARG A 68 18.63 -6.40 7.90
N LYS A 69 19.94 -6.21 7.74
CA LYS A 69 20.60 -6.23 6.43
C LYS A 69 20.49 -7.58 5.71
N PRO A 70 20.74 -8.76 6.35
CA PRO A 70 20.57 -10.06 5.71
C PRO A 70 19.15 -10.32 5.22
N VAL A 71 18.13 -9.93 6.01
CA VAL A 71 16.73 -10.13 5.64
C VAL A 71 16.31 -9.21 4.50
N LEU A 72 16.74 -7.93 4.51
CA LEU A 72 16.54 -7.01 3.39
C LEU A 72 17.17 -7.55 2.10
N LEU A 73 18.40 -8.06 2.19
CA LEU A 73 19.09 -8.64 1.04
C LEU A 73 18.33 -9.86 0.50
N GLY A 74 17.94 -10.79 1.37
CA GLY A 74 17.15 -11.97 0.99
C GLY A 74 15.83 -11.58 0.34
N SER A 75 15.14 -10.56 0.86
CA SER A 75 13.91 -10.01 0.26
C SER A 75 14.14 -9.45 -1.14
N LEU A 76 15.22 -8.69 -1.37
CA LEU A 76 15.52 -8.12 -2.69
C LEU A 76 15.90 -9.20 -3.71
N ILE A 77 16.67 -10.21 -3.30
CA ILE A 77 17.00 -11.37 -4.15
C ILE A 77 15.74 -12.15 -4.50
N GLY A 78 14.85 -12.41 -3.53
CA GLY A 78 13.60 -13.09 -3.77
C GLY A 78 12.65 -12.29 -4.67
N SER A 79 12.58 -10.96 -4.52
CA SER A 79 11.84 -10.07 -5.43
C SER A 79 12.39 -10.17 -6.85
N ALA A 80 13.72 -10.12 -7.02
CA ALA A 80 14.37 -10.27 -8.33
C ALA A 80 14.05 -11.64 -8.95
N ALA A 81 14.13 -12.73 -8.17
CA ALA A 81 13.75 -14.07 -8.63
C ALA A 81 12.29 -14.13 -9.07
N GLY A 82 11.38 -13.54 -8.30
CA GLY A 82 9.96 -13.42 -8.67
C GLY A 82 9.75 -12.67 -9.98
N TYR A 83 10.43 -11.54 -10.21
CA TYR A 83 10.34 -10.79 -11.46
C TYR A 83 10.95 -11.53 -12.65
N ILE A 84 12.10 -12.21 -12.47
CA ILE A 84 12.70 -13.07 -13.51
C ILE A 84 11.72 -14.20 -13.88
N LEU A 85 11.09 -14.81 -12.88
CA LEU A 85 10.14 -15.89 -13.10
C LEU A 85 8.89 -15.37 -13.85
N MET A 86 8.39 -14.16 -13.53
CA MET A 86 7.32 -13.51 -14.29
C MET A 86 7.69 -13.30 -15.75
N ALA A 87 8.90 -12.77 -16.00
CA ALA A 87 9.38 -12.50 -17.35
C ALA A 87 9.51 -13.75 -18.21
N ASN A 88 9.84 -14.89 -17.59
CA ASN A 88 10.00 -16.19 -18.27
C ASN A 88 8.78 -17.10 -18.11
N SER A 89 7.63 -16.56 -17.72
CA SER A 89 6.44 -17.39 -17.53
C SER A 89 5.88 -17.91 -18.83
N HIS A 90 5.57 -19.20 -18.85
CA HIS A 90 4.92 -19.92 -19.95
C HIS A 90 3.55 -20.46 -19.54
N SER A 91 3.12 -20.24 -18.30
CA SER A 91 1.83 -20.68 -17.78
C SER A 91 1.33 -19.79 -16.64
N LEU A 92 0.02 -19.83 -16.42
CA LEU A 92 -0.60 -19.12 -15.30
C LEU A 92 -0.08 -19.62 -13.94
N ALA A 93 0.18 -20.93 -13.80
CA ALA A 93 0.75 -21.51 -12.58
C ALA A 93 2.13 -20.91 -12.24
N MET A 94 2.95 -20.68 -13.26
CA MET A 94 4.26 -20.05 -13.08
C MET A 94 4.15 -18.59 -12.67
N LEU A 95 3.13 -17.86 -13.16
CA LEU A 95 2.82 -16.51 -12.70
C LEU A 95 2.40 -16.50 -11.22
N PHE A 96 1.58 -17.46 -10.78
CA PHE A 96 1.22 -17.62 -9.36
C PHE A 96 2.45 -17.88 -8.50
N LEU A 97 3.32 -18.81 -8.91
CA LEU A 97 4.57 -19.09 -8.19
C LEU A 97 5.44 -17.84 -8.07
N ALA A 98 5.58 -17.08 -9.16
CA ALA A 98 6.31 -15.83 -9.17
C ALA A 98 5.73 -14.80 -8.19
N ARG A 99 4.40 -14.68 -8.13
CA ARG A 99 3.69 -13.77 -7.21
C ARG A 99 3.82 -14.22 -5.75
N ILE A 100 3.81 -15.52 -5.49
CA ILE A 100 4.04 -16.10 -4.16
C ILE A 100 5.46 -15.75 -3.68
N ILE A 101 6.47 -16.01 -4.50
CA ILE A 101 7.87 -15.67 -4.18
C ILE A 101 8.04 -14.16 -3.95
N ALA A 102 7.53 -13.34 -4.87
CA ALA A 102 7.60 -11.89 -4.73
C ALA A 102 6.83 -11.39 -3.50
N GLY A 103 5.69 -12.00 -3.16
CA GLY A 103 4.89 -11.66 -1.98
C GLY A 103 5.61 -11.97 -0.67
N ILE A 104 6.21 -13.14 -0.54
CA ILE A 104 7.05 -13.50 0.62
C ILE A 104 8.18 -12.48 0.76
N SER A 105 8.81 -12.12 -0.36
CA SER A 105 9.92 -11.17 -0.40
C SER A 105 9.48 -9.72 -0.16
N GLY A 106 8.23 -9.36 -0.45
CA GLY A 106 7.66 -8.02 -0.27
C GLY A 106 7.55 -7.54 1.19
N ALA A 107 7.91 -8.39 2.17
CA ALA A 107 8.07 -7.98 3.56
C ALA A 107 9.29 -7.06 3.81
N SER A 108 10.07 -6.70 2.77
CA SER A 108 11.16 -5.72 2.78
C SER A 108 10.78 -4.39 3.43
N VAL A 109 9.56 -3.89 3.17
CA VAL A 109 9.03 -2.65 3.74
C VAL A 109 8.89 -2.72 5.27
N ALA A 110 8.46 -3.87 5.81
CA ALA A 110 8.37 -4.07 7.26
C ALA A 110 9.77 -4.06 7.90
N THR A 111 10.73 -4.77 7.29
CA THR A 111 12.13 -4.79 7.74
C THR A 111 12.80 -3.42 7.63
N ALA A 112 12.51 -2.66 6.55
CA ALA A 112 13.02 -1.29 6.39
C ALA A 112 12.43 -0.34 7.45
N SER A 113 11.14 -0.47 7.78
CA SER A 113 10.51 0.29 8.86
C SER A 113 11.18 0.00 10.20
N ALA A 114 11.48 -1.27 10.47
CA ALA A 114 12.20 -1.69 11.67
C ALA A 114 13.66 -1.15 11.66
N TYR A 115 14.34 -1.20 10.53
CA TYR A 115 15.67 -0.59 10.37
C TYR A 115 15.67 0.91 10.71
N ILE A 116 14.70 1.67 10.15
CA ILE A 116 14.54 3.11 10.43
C ILE A 116 14.28 3.34 11.92
N ALA A 117 13.46 2.50 12.55
CA ALA A 117 13.20 2.59 13.99
C ALA A 117 14.46 2.34 14.82
N ASP A 118 15.32 1.40 14.40
CA ASP A 118 16.55 1.05 15.11
C ASP A 118 17.63 2.18 15.02
N ILE A 119 17.66 2.95 13.92
CA ILE A 119 18.63 4.07 13.74
C ILE A 119 18.07 5.43 14.15
N THR A 120 16.84 5.48 14.70
CA THR A 120 16.15 6.75 14.94
C THR A 120 15.74 6.88 16.42
N PRO A 121 16.05 8.02 17.09
CA PRO A 121 15.54 8.31 18.41
C PRO A 121 14.00 8.26 18.44
N PRO A 122 13.38 7.85 19.58
CA PRO A 122 11.93 7.64 19.70
C PRO A 122 11.09 8.83 19.23
N GLU A 123 11.50 10.06 19.51
CA GLU A 123 10.79 11.30 19.21
C GLU A 123 10.64 11.55 17.69
N ASN A 124 11.55 11.00 16.89
CA ASN A 124 11.59 11.21 15.43
C ASN A 124 11.15 9.97 14.60
N ARG A 125 10.88 8.82 15.26
CA ARG A 125 10.59 7.55 14.58
C ARG A 125 9.41 7.65 13.64
N SER A 126 8.29 8.17 14.10
CA SER A 126 7.05 8.29 13.31
C SER A 126 7.25 9.17 12.08
N ARG A 127 7.94 10.31 12.23
CA ARG A 127 8.24 11.20 11.12
C ARG A 127 9.10 10.52 10.06
N ARG A 128 10.13 9.76 10.48
CA ARG A 128 11.05 9.09 9.55
C ARG A 128 10.44 7.85 8.90
N ILE A 129 9.63 7.07 9.63
CA ILE A 129 8.85 5.96 9.06
C ILE A 129 7.82 6.50 8.06
N GLY A 130 7.21 7.66 8.34
CA GLY A 130 6.30 8.33 7.42
C GLY A 130 6.90 8.65 6.04
N LEU A 131 8.23 8.79 5.92
CA LEU A 131 8.91 8.96 4.63
C LEU A 131 8.78 7.74 3.71
N ILE A 132 8.54 6.55 4.26
CA ILE A 132 8.21 5.35 3.46
C ILE A 132 6.89 5.59 2.71
N GLY A 133 5.91 6.24 3.34
CA GLY A 133 4.66 6.62 2.67
C GLY A 133 4.88 7.56 1.48
N ALA A 134 5.80 8.52 1.60
CA ALA A 134 6.19 9.38 0.49
C ALA A 134 6.88 8.58 -0.63
N ALA A 135 7.75 7.61 -0.27
CA ALA A 135 8.38 6.72 -1.24
C ALA A 135 7.33 5.87 -2.00
N PHE A 136 6.28 5.39 -1.31
CA PHE A 136 5.13 4.73 -1.94
C PHE A 136 4.46 5.65 -2.97
N GLY A 137 4.15 6.91 -2.59
CA GLY A 137 3.50 7.87 -3.49
C GLY A 137 4.30 8.07 -4.79
N VAL A 138 5.61 8.33 -4.68
CA VAL A 138 6.47 8.55 -5.85
C VAL A 138 6.70 7.26 -6.64
N GLY A 139 6.84 6.11 -5.96
CA GLY A 139 6.95 4.78 -6.60
C GLY A 139 5.74 4.43 -7.44
N PHE A 140 4.53 4.75 -6.97
CA PHE A 140 3.28 4.57 -7.72
C PHE A 140 3.10 5.52 -8.91
N ILE A 141 3.88 6.59 -8.99
CA ILE A 141 3.94 7.47 -10.17
C ILE A 141 4.96 6.93 -11.18
N LEU A 142 6.19 6.72 -10.71
CA LEU A 142 7.31 6.35 -11.58
C LEU A 142 7.21 4.89 -12.05
N GLY A 143 6.68 3.99 -11.20
CA GLY A 143 6.51 2.58 -11.56
C GLY A 143 5.68 2.40 -12.83
N PRO A 144 4.40 2.82 -12.86
CA PRO A 144 3.57 2.74 -14.06
C PRO A 144 4.15 3.49 -15.26
N ALA A 145 4.80 4.66 -15.05
CA ALA A 145 5.44 5.43 -16.12
C ALA A 145 6.54 4.62 -16.81
N ILE A 146 7.47 4.10 -16.02
CA ILE A 146 8.59 3.29 -16.51
C ILE A 146 8.05 2.00 -17.11
N GLY A 147 7.10 1.33 -16.44
CA GLY A 147 6.47 0.11 -16.92
C GLY A 147 5.77 0.29 -18.26
N GLY A 148 5.02 1.40 -18.43
CA GLY A 148 4.35 1.74 -19.66
C GLY A 148 5.29 1.99 -20.83
N LEU A 149 6.41 2.70 -20.59
CA LEU A 149 7.44 2.91 -21.60
C LEU A 149 8.14 1.61 -21.98
N LEU A 150 8.51 0.79 -21.00
CA LEU A 150 9.16 -0.50 -21.26
C LEU A 150 8.24 -1.50 -21.96
N SER A 151 6.92 -1.43 -21.71
CA SER A 151 5.95 -2.29 -22.41
C SER A 151 5.83 -2.00 -23.91
N LEU A 152 6.30 -0.83 -24.37
CA LEU A 152 6.42 -0.54 -25.82
C LEU A 152 7.53 -1.37 -26.48
N VAL A 153 8.56 -1.77 -25.72
CA VAL A 153 9.66 -2.61 -26.21
C VAL A 153 9.23 -4.07 -26.23
N SER A 154 8.66 -4.55 -25.10
CA SER A 154 8.19 -5.94 -24.99
C SER A 154 7.29 -6.06 -23.74
N PRO A 155 6.28 -6.97 -23.74
CA PRO A 155 5.44 -7.24 -22.57
C PRO A 155 6.21 -7.70 -21.34
N VAL A 156 7.40 -8.29 -21.51
CA VAL A 156 8.25 -8.81 -20.42
C VAL A 156 9.31 -7.81 -19.96
N ALA A 157 9.61 -6.77 -20.77
CA ALA A 157 10.65 -5.79 -20.44
C ALA A 157 10.47 -5.12 -19.08
N PRO A 158 9.25 -4.76 -18.62
CA PRO A 158 9.05 -4.20 -17.27
C PRO A 158 9.49 -5.15 -16.16
N PHE A 159 9.22 -6.46 -16.30
CA PHE A 159 9.61 -7.44 -15.28
C PHE A 159 11.14 -7.64 -15.24
N LEU A 160 11.80 -7.69 -16.40
CA LEU A 160 13.27 -7.78 -16.48
C LEU A 160 13.93 -6.53 -15.88
N PHE A 161 13.40 -5.36 -16.18
CA PHE A 161 13.88 -4.12 -15.58
C PHE A 161 13.69 -4.11 -14.05
N ALA A 162 12.52 -4.52 -13.54
CA ALA A 162 12.25 -4.64 -12.12
C ALA A 162 13.23 -5.61 -11.45
N ALA A 163 13.54 -6.73 -12.10
CA ALA A 163 14.53 -7.70 -11.62
C ALA A 163 15.94 -7.08 -11.53
N ALA A 164 16.38 -6.41 -12.59
CA ALA A 164 17.68 -5.74 -12.63
C ALA A 164 17.81 -4.66 -11.53
N VAL A 165 16.76 -3.87 -11.36
CA VAL A 165 16.69 -2.84 -10.33
C VAL A 165 16.69 -3.45 -8.91
N ALA A 166 15.96 -4.55 -8.67
CA ALA A 166 15.99 -5.25 -7.40
C ALA A 166 17.38 -5.85 -7.08
N LEU A 167 18.09 -6.41 -8.07
CA LEU A 167 19.46 -6.89 -7.90
C LEU A 167 20.44 -5.74 -7.63
N ALA A 168 20.35 -4.64 -8.39
CA ALA A 168 21.16 -3.45 -8.14
C ALA A 168 20.95 -2.89 -6.74
N ASN A 169 19.69 -2.91 -6.28
CA ASN A 169 19.31 -2.51 -4.94
C ASN A 169 19.91 -3.45 -3.88
N GLY A 170 19.93 -4.76 -4.13
CA GLY A 170 20.63 -5.75 -3.29
C GLY A 170 22.12 -5.46 -3.17
N LEU A 171 22.79 -5.13 -4.28
CA LEU A 171 24.20 -4.71 -4.26
C LEU A 171 24.40 -3.42 -3.45
N ALA A 172 23.47 -2.47 -3.54
CA ALA A 172 23.50 -1.26 -2.73
C ALA A 172 23.36 -1.56 -1.23
N VAL A 173 22.51 -2.53 -0.85
CA VAL A 173 22.40 -3.00 0.55
C VAL A 173 23.73 -3.58 1.02
N ILE A 174 24.40 -4.41 0.22
CA ILE A 174 25.69 -5.00 0.59
C ILE A 174 26.75 -3.92 0.82
N GLY A 175 26.89 -2.99 -0.11
CA GLY A 175 27.99 -2.03 -0.12
C GLY A 175 27.76 -0.77 0.70
N LEU A 176 26.50 -0.33 0.86
CA LEU A 176 26.20 0.99 1.41
C LEU A 176 25.47 0.97 2.75
N LEU A 177 24.69 -0.10 3.05
CA LEU A 177 23.86 -0.14 4.24
C LEU A 177 24.62 -0.80 5.40
N PRO A 178 24.91 -0.08 6.51
CA PRO A 178 25.47 -0.69 7.70
C PRO A 178 24.40 -1.49 8.46
N GLU A 179 24.81 -2.55 9.16
CA GLU A 179 23.91 -3.23 10.11
C GLU A 179 23.67 -2.29 11.31
N PRO A 180 22.40 -2.04 11.70
CA PRO A 180 22.11 -1.21 12.86
C PRO A 180 22.49 -1.94 14.14
N LYS A 181 22.98 -1.20 15.15
CA LYS A 181 23.15 -1.75 16.48
C LYS A 181 21.77 -2.07 17.04
N GLN A 182 21.49 -3.33 17.30
CA GLN A 182 20.20 -3.76 17.88
C GLN A 182 20.07 -3.18 19.29
N HIS A 183 18.98 -2.47 19.56
CA HIS A 183 18.66 -2.04 20.90
C HIS A 183 18.01 -3.21 21.65
N ALA A 184 18.64 -3.65 22.73
CA ALA A 184 18.22 -4.78 23.57
C ALA A 184 16.85 -4.58 24.26
N ASP A 185 16.29 -3.36 24.27
CA ASP A 185 15.08 -2.99 25.00
C ASP A 185 13.75 -3.49 24.36
N ARG A 186 13.80 -4.30 23.31
CA ARG A 186 12.60 -4.71 22.56
C ARG A 186 11.70 -5.71 23.27
N LEU A 187 12.21 -6.48 24.23
CA LEU A 187 11.39 -7.45 24.99
C LEU A 187 10.33 -6.79 25.89
N GLN A 188 10.52 -5.53 26.27
CA GLN A 188 9.51 -4.76 27.01
C GLN A 188 8.32 -4.30 26.13
N SER A 189 8.50 -4.23 24.80
CA SER A 189 7.48 -3.78 23.86
C SER A 189 6.30 -4.74 23.69
N LEU A 190 6.41 -6.01 24.11
CA LEU A 190 5.31 -7.00 24.02
C LEU A 190 4.34 -6.91 25.20
N LYS A 191 4.73 -6.30 26.31
CA LYS A 191 3.83 -6.05 27.45
C LYS A 191 2.94 -4.85 27.10
N GLY A 192 1.65 -5.07 26.90
CA GLY A 192 0.67 -4.02 26.60
C GLY A 192 -0.04 -4.13 25.24
N ALA A 193 -0.01 -5.30 24.57
CA ALA A 193 -0.73 -5.51 23.30
C ALA A 193 -2.26 -5.30 23.44
N GLY A 194 -2.83 -5.50 24.64
CA GLY A 194 -4.25 -5.28 24.91
C GLY A 194 -4.62 -3.80 25.18
N GLU A 195 -3.66 -2.96 25.56
CA GLU A 195 -3.93 -1.58 25.99
C GLU A 195 -4.50 -0.70 24.86
N ILE A 196 -4.09 -0.93 23.60
CA ILE A 196 -4.60 -0.13 22.47
C ILE A 196 -6.05 -0.41 22.13
N TRP A 197 -6.63 -1.53 22.62
CA TRP A 197 -8.01 -1.92 22.34
C TRP A 197 -8.97 -1.62 23.50
N SER A 198 -8.49 -1.00 24.57
CA SER A 198 -9.29 -0.71 25.77
C SER A 198 -9.99 0.64 25.70
N GLY A 199 -11.14 0.73 26.39
CA GLY A 199 -11.86 1.98 26.61
C GLY A 199 -12.39 2.67 25.34
N SER A 200 -12.50 3.99 25.41
CA SER A 200 -12.96 4.84 24.30
C SER A 200 -11.98 4.88 23.14
N PHE A 201 -10.68 4.87 23.44
CA PHE A 201 -9.63 4.83 22.43
C PHE A 201 -9.68 3.55 21.62
N GLY A 202 -9.85 2.38 22.24
CA GLY A 202 -9.94 1.09 21.53
C GLY A 202 -11.15 1.03 20.59
N ARG A 203 -12.31 1.53 21.01
CA ARG A 203 -13.49 1.62 20.13
C ARG A 203 -13.26 2.55 18.94
N TRP A 204 -12.71 3.73 19.19
CA TRP A 204 -12.38 4.68 18.13
C TRP A 204 -11.36 4.10 17.15
N LEU A 205 -10.31 3.44 17.66
CA LEU A 205 -9.31 2.76 16.84
C LEU A 205 -9.92 1.64 16.00
N ALA A 206 -10.86 0.87 16.54
CA ALA A 206 -11.56 -0.18 15.79
C ALA A 206 -12.32 0.40 14.60
N PHE A 207 -13.05 1.51 14.77
CA PHE A 207 -13.72 2.20 13.66
C PHE A 207 -12.73 2.75 12.64
N LEU A 208 -11.60 3.29 13.07
CA LEU A 208 -10.56 3.80 12.18
C LEU A 208 -9.93 2.67 11.35
N VAL A 209 -9.60 1.54 12.00
CA VAL A 209 -9.04 0.34 11.36
C VAL A 209 -10.04 -0.26 10.36
N ALA A 210 -11.32 -0.35 10.75
CA ALA A 210 -12.39 -0.83 9.88
C ALA A 210 -12.55 0.10 8.65
N THR A 211 -12.59 1.43 8.87
CA THR A 211 -12.65 2.42 7.79
C THR A 211 -11.47 2.24 6.82
N TYR A 212 -10.27 2.10 7.35
CA TYR A 212 -9.05 1.93 6.54
C TYR A 212 -9.07 0.62 5.74
N PHE A 213 -9.43 -0.50 6.38
CA PHE A 213 -9.58 -1.80 5.72
C PHE A 213 -10.57 -1.73 4.56
N VAL A 214 -11.79 -1.22 4.81
CA VAL A 214 -12.86 -1.14 3.83
C VAL A 214 -12.47 -0.20 2.68
N ALA A 215 -11.85 0.95 2.98
CA ALA A 215 -11.39 1.89 1.97
C ALA A 215 -10.30 1.29 1.07
N ILE A 216 -9.34 0.58 1.64
CA ILE A 216 -8.30 -0.12 0.87
C ILE A 216 -8.90 -1.24 0.02
N ALA A 217 -9.83 -2.02 0.57
CA ALA A 217 -10.50 -3.10 -0.17
C ALA A 217 -11.29 -2.55 -1.36
N GLY A 218 -12.09 -1.49 -1.17
CA GLY A 218 -12.85 -0.84 -2.24
C GLY A 218 -11.94 -0.25 -3.33
N PHE A 219 -10.87 0.42 -2.94
CA PHE A 219 -9.89 0.93 -3.90
C PHE A 219 -9.19 -0.19 -4.66
N ALA A 220 -8.87 -1.31 -3.99
CA ALA A 220 -8.20 -2.45 -4.60
C ALA A 220 -9.11 -3.24 -5.56
N ILE A 221 -10.44 -3.27 -5.33
CA ILE A 221 -11.42 -3.79 -6.31
C ILE A 221 -11.23 -3.06 -7.64
N VAL A 222 -11.29 -1.73 -7.61
CA VAL A 222 -11.25 -0.90 -8.82
C VAL A 222 -9.89 -0.94 -9.50
N THR A 223 -8.80 -0.81 -8.76
CA THR A 223 -7.44 -0.81 -9.35
C THR A 223 -7.10 -2.14 -10.03
N MET A 224 -7.64 -3.26 -9.53
CA MET A 224 -7.46 -4.58 -10.13
C MET A 224 -8.15 -4.69 -11.49
N ILE A 225 -9.40 -4.25 -11.58
CA ILE A 225 -10.21 -4.39 -12.81
C ILE A 225 -9.87 -3.32 -13.85
N TYR A 226 -9.28 -2.20 -13.42
CA TYR A 226 -9.09 -1.00 -14.24
C TYR A 226 -8.39 -1.25 -15.57
N PRO A 227 -7.27 -2.03 -15.65
CA PRO A 227 -6.62 -2.31 -16.93
C PRO A 227 -7.50 -3.11 -17.89
N GLN A 228 -8.21 -4.11 -17.38
CA GLN A 228 -9.08 -4.99 -18.18
C GLN A 228 -10.28 -4.23 -18.73
N VAL A 229 -10.93 -3.42 -17.87
CA VAL A 229 -12.05 -2.57 -18.28
C VAL A 229 -11.62 -1.52 -19.30
N SER A 230 -10.48 -0.86 -19.06
CA SER A 230 -9.93 0.13 -20.00
C SER A 230 -9.62 -0.47 -21.38
N ASN A 231 -9.04 -1.67 -21.40
CA ASN A 231 -8.78 -2.38 -22.63
C ASN A 231 -10.07 -2.79 -23.35
N ARG A 232 -11.01 -3.44 -22.63
CA ARG A 232 -12.21 -4.01 -23.27
C ARG A 232 -13.26 -2.94 -23.66
N ARG A 233 -13.43 -1.86 -22.87
CA ARG A 233 -14.38 -0.77 -23.18
C ARG A 233 -13.88 0.18 -24.27
N PHE A 234 -12.60 0.56 -24.15
CA PHE A 234 -12.04 1.67 -24.92
C PHE A 234 -10.89 1.24 -25.84
N ASN A 235 -10.60 -0.06 -25.91
CA ASN A 235 -9.50 -0.63 -26.69
C ASN A 235 -8.13 0.02 -26.38
N LEU A 236 -7.92 0.42 -25.12
CA LEU A 236 -6.66 1.04 -24.70
C LEU A 236 -5.56 0.00 -24.61
N THR A 237 -4.39 0.36 -25.11
CA THR A 237 -3.18 -0.46 -24.99
C THR A 237 -2.61 -0.42 -23.58
N GLN A 238 -1.78 -1.40 -23.24
CA GLN A 238 -1.08 -1.47 -21.95
C GLN A 238 -0.30 -0.19 -21.62
N SER A 239 0.37 0.39 -22.62
CA SER A 239 1.10 1.65 -22.45
C SER A 239 0.16 2.82 -22.13
N GLN A 240 -0.95 2.97 -22.84
CA GLN A 240 -1.94 4.02 -22.60
C GLN A 240 -2.54 3.91 -21.18
N ILE A 241 -2.87 2.69 -20.76
CA ILE A 241 -3.35 2.42 -19.40
C ILE A 241 -2.29 2.81 -18.36
N SER A 242 -1.03 2.48 -18.58
CA SER A 242 0.06 2.88 -17.70
C SER A 242 0.18 4.39 -17.56
N TRP A 243 -0.02 5.15 -18.64
CA TRP A 243 -0.05 6.62 -18.60
C TRP A 243 -1.21 7.16 -17.77
N ILE A 244 -2.36 6.49 -17.74
CA ILE A 244 -3.46 6.87 -16.86
C ILE A 244 -3.05 6.72 -15.38
N PHE A 245 -2.35 5.64 -15.03
CA PHE A 245 -1.81 5.48 -13.67
C PHE A 245 -0.76 6.54 -13.33
N VAL A 246 0.03 7.00 -14.31
CA VAL A 246 0.94 8.15 -14.13
C VAL A 246 0.16 9.41 -13.78
N VAL A 247 -0.92 9.71 -14.50
CA VAL A 247 -1.79 10.86 -14.20
C VAL A 247 -2.37 10.75 -12.80
N MET A 248 -2.89 9.58 -12.41
CA MET A 248 -3.38 9.33 -11.05
C MET A 248 -2.29 9.59 -10.00
N GLY A 249 -1.09 9.09 -10.24
CA GLY A 249 0.05 9.29 -9.37
C GLY A 249 0.48 10.75 -9.28
N LEU A 250 0.49 11.48 -10.40
CA LEU A 250 0.82 12.90 -10.45
C LEU A 250 -0.18 13.74 -9.64
N VAL A 251 -1.49 13.47 -9.80
CA VAL A 251 -2.55 14.08 -8.98
C VAL A 251 -2.29 13.81 -7.50
N GLY A 252 -1.94 12.57 -7.16
CA GLY A 252 -1.57 12.20 -5.79
C GLY A 252 -0.38 12.99 -5.26
N ALA A 253 0.69 13.12 -6.05
CA ALA A 253 1.89 13.85 -5.67
C ALA A 253 1.62 15.34 -5.45
N LEU A 254 0.84 15.97 -6.33
CA LEU A 254 0.46 17.38 -6.21
C LEU A 254 -0.36 17.63 -4.94
N ILE A 255 -1.30 16.74 -4.62
CA ILE A 255 -2.12 16.87 -3.41
C ILE A 255 -1.27 16.60 -2.17
N GLN A 256 -0.59 15.45 -2.10
CA GLN A 256 0.15 15.03 -0.90
C GLN A 256 1.41 15.86 -0.66
N GLY A 257 2.12 16.25 -1.73
CA GLY A 257 3.34 17.05 -1.63
C GLY A 257 3.09 18.55 -1.46
N GLY A 258 1.98 19.08 -2.00
CA GLY A 258 1.74 20.53 -2.05
C GLY A 258 0.53 21.02 -1.27
N ALA A 259 -0.61 20.35 -1.40
CA ALA A 259 -1.88 20.86 -0.90
C ALA A 259 -2.28 20.31 0.47
N ILE A 260 -1.98 19.03 0.75
CA ILE A 260 -2.50 18.32 1.93
C ILE A 260 -2.20 19.04 3.25
N GLY A 261 -0.98 19.58 3.41
CA GLY A 261 -0.60 20.28 4.63
C GLY A 261 -1.38 21.58 4.89
N ARG A 262 -1.77 22.28 3.82
CA ARG A 262 -2.62 23.48 3.91
C ARG A 262 -4.08 23.09 4.17
N LEU A 263 -4.54 22.04 3.49
CA LEU A 263 -5.90 21.54 3.62
C LEU A 263 -6.16 20.98 5.03
N THR A 264 -5.23 20.21 5.59
CA THR A 264 -5.36 19.66 6.96
C THR A 264 -5.34 20.74 8.02
N LYS A 265 -4.54 21.80 7.84
CA LYS A 265 -4.56 22.98 8.74
C LYS A 265 -5.90 23.71 8.71
N ARG A 266 -6.55 23.81 7.53
CA ARG A 266 -7.80 24.57 7.36
C ARG A 266 -9.05 23.74 7.72
N PHE A 267 -9.10 22.48 7.35
CA PHE A 267 -10.31 21.65 7.44
C PHE A 267 -10.22 20.53 8.48
N GLY A 268 -9.00 20.19 8.94
CA GLY A 268 -8.73 19.06 9.84
C GLY A 268 -8.66 17.71 9.11
N ASP A 269 -7.97 16.73 9.72
CA ASP A 269 -7.75 15.41 9.11
C ASP A 269 -9.07 14.64 8.94
N TYR A 270 -9.94 14.68 9.93
CA TYR A 270 -11.24 13.96 9.89
C TYR A 270 -12.11 14.38 8.70
N ARG A 271 -12.30 15.70 8.49
CA ARG A 271 -13.15 16.19 7.38
C ARG A 271 -12.57 15.81 6.02
N LEU A 272 -11.26 15.89 5.88
CA LEU A 272 -10.58 15.51 4.63
C LEU A 272 -10.66 14.00 4.37
N ALA A 273 -10.55 13.17 5.41
CA ALA A 273 -10.77 11.73 5.29
C ALA A 273 -12.18 11.41 4.78
N VAL A 274 -13.20 11.99 5.41
CA VAL A 274 -14.62 11.80 5.06
C VAL A 274 -14.91 12.30 3.63
N VAL A 275 -14.44 13.50 3.28
CA VAL A 275 -14.61 14.06 1.92
C VAL A 275 -13.88 13.19 0.89
N GLY A 276 -12.66 12.71 1.20
CA GLY A 276 -11.92 11.82 0.32
C GLY A 276 -12.67 10.51 0.04
N LEU A 277 -13.25 9.88 1.07
CA LEU A 277 -14.07 8.67 0.93
C LEU A 277 -15.34 8.93 0.11
N ALA A 278 -16.02 10.06 0.34
CA ALA A 278 -17.20 10.44 -0.42
C ALA A 278 -16.89 10.65 -1.91
N VAL A 279 -15.79 11.36 -2.22
CA VAL A 279 -15.32 11.58 -3.59
C VAL A 279 -14.97 10.26 -4.28
N MET A 280 -14.32 9.33 -3.57
CA MET A 280 -14.03 8.00 -4.12
C MET A 280 -15.32 7.22 -4.40
N ALA A 281 -16.26 7.20 -3.45
CA ALA A 281 -17.54 6.51 -3.63
C ALA A 281 -18.33 7.07 -4.83
N ALA A 282 -18.42 8.39 -4.94
CA ALA A 282 -19.09 9.05 -6.06
C ALA A 282 -18.38 8.76 -7.40
N SER A 283 -17.05 8.84 -7.44
CA SER A 283 -16.26 8.53 -8.64
C SER A 283 -16.49 7.09 -9.11
N MET A 284 -16.47 6.12 -8.19
CA MET A 284 -16.74 4.70 -8.51
C MET A 284 -18.18 4.48 -8.97
N ALA A 285 -19.16 5.13 -8.34
CA ALA A 285 -20.56 5.02 -8.71
C ALA A 285 -20.87 5.60 -10.11
N LEU A 286 -20.08 6.61 -10.52
CA LEU A 286 -20.22 7.25 -11.83
C LEU A 286 -19.44 6.55 -12.95
N MET A 287 -18.45 5.70 -12.64
CA MET A 287 -17.67 4.94 -13.63
C MET A 287 -18.52 4.15 -14.63
N PRO A 288 -19.63 3.48 -14.26
CA PRO A 288 -20.51 2.82 -15.21
C PRO A 288 -21.10 3.74 -16.28
N LEU A 289 -21.28 5.02 -15.97
CA LEU A 289 -21.83 6.04 -16.89
C LEU A 289 -20.78 6.59 -17.88
N ALA A 290 -19.52 6.21 -17.71
CA ALA A 290 -18.45 6.67 -18.59
C ALA A 290 -18.49 5.94 -19.95
N THR A 291 -19.12 6.56 -20.95
CA THR A 291 -19.20 6.06 -22.32
C THR A 291 -18.05 6.55 -23.19
N THR A 292 -17.28 7.52 -22.75
CA THR A 292 -16.15 8.12 -23.47
C THR A 292 -14.89 8.14 -22.60
N ILE A 293 -13.71 8.11 -23.25
CA ILE A 293 -12.42 8.17 -22.56
C ILE A 293 -12.29 9.44 -21.68
N PRO A 294 -12.64 10.66 -22.15
CA PRO A 294 -12.55 11.84 -21.29
C PRO A 294 -13.39 11.74 -20.02
N LEU A 295 -14.60 11.20 -20.09
CA LEU A 295 -15.48 11.04 -18.94
C LEU A 295 -14.94 9.97 -17.97
N PHE A 296 -14.39 8.88 -18.50
CA PHE A 296 -13.73 7.84 -17.72
C PHE A 296 -12.50 8.39 -16.99
N LEU A 297 -11.69 9.22 -17.65
CA LEU A 297 -10.53 9.90 -17.05
C LEU A 297 -10.96 10.91 -15.97
N LEU A 298 -12.06 11.65 -16.18
CA LEU A 298 -12.59 12.57 -15.17
C LEU A 298 -12.91 11.84 -13.86
N PHE A 299 -13.61 10.71 -13.93
CA PHE A 299 -13.92 9.93 -12.73
C PHE A 299 -12.67 9.27 -12.14
N THR A 300 -11.72 8.87 -12.97
CA THR A 300 -10.41 8.36 -12.51
C THR A 300 -9.62 9.41 -11.74
N ILE A 301 -9.62 10.66 -12.19
CA ILE A 301 -9.01 11.78 -11.46
C ILE A 301 -9.73 12.00 -10.13
N GLY A 302 -11.06 11.94 -10.10
CA GLY A 302 -11.84 11.99 -8.86
C GLY A 302 -11.43 10.90 -7.88
N LEU A 303 -11.26 9.67 -8.36
CA LEU A 303 -10.77 8.54 -7.55
C LEU A 303 -9.36 8.82 -6.98
N ALA A 304 -8.45 9.35 -7.79
CA ALA A 304 -7.10 9.73 -7.37
C ALA A 304 -7.11 10.85 -6.31
N ILE A 305 -7.95 11.87 -6.49
CA ILE A 305 -8.13 12.97 -5.52
C ILE A 305 -8.64 12.40 -4.18
N GLY A 306 -9.71 11.61 -4.22
CA GLY A 306 -10.31 11.03 -3.02
C GLY A 306 -9.33 10.15 -2.23
N ASN A 307 -8.59 9.29 -2.93
CA ASN A 307 -7.54 8.45 -2.32
C ASN A 307 -6.42 9.29 -1.70
N SER A 308 -6.00 10.36 -2.38
CA SER A 308 -4.92 11.25 -1.93
C SER A 308 -5.31 12.12 -0.73
N LEU A 309 -6.60 12.34 -0.51
CA LEU A 309 -7.11 13.01 0.68
C LEU A 309 -7.32 12.03 1.83
N SER A 310 -7.93 10.87 1.60
CA SER A 310 -8.35 9.94 2.66
C SER A 310 -7.19 9.16 3.28
N GLN A 311 -6.30 8.59 2.47
CA GLN A 311 -5.22 7.71 2.95
C GLN A 311 -4.26 8.41 3.94
N PRO A 312 -3.65 9.56 3.61
CA PRO A 312 -2.71 10.22 4.51
C PRO A 312 -3.40 10.79 5.75
N THR A 313 -4.65 11.24 5.64
CA THR A 313 -5.39 11.81 6.78
C THR A 313 -5.83 10.73 7.78
N ILE A 314 -6.25 9.54 7.32
CA ILE A 314 -6.54 8.40 8.21
C ILE A 314 -5.26 7.97 8.96
N ASN A 315 -4.12 7.87 8.26
CA ASN A 315 -2.84 7.57 8.91
C ASN A 315 -2.41 8.68 9.91
N ALA A 316 -2.66 9.95 9.57
CA ALA A 316 -2.37 11.08 10.46
C ALA A 316 -3.25 11.05 11.72
N MET A 317 -4.54 10.75 11.59
CA MET A 317 -5.46 10.58 12.74
C MET A 317 -4.96 9.48 13.67
N ALA A 318 -4.61 8.29 13.13
CA ALA A 318 -4.05 7.19 13.91
C ALA A 318 -2.77 7.58 14.66
N SER A 319 -1.88 8.28 13.97
CA SER A 319 -0.59 8.71 14.53
C SER A 319 -0.75 9.76 15.64
N LYS A 320 -1.67 10.73 15.45
CA LYS A 320 -1.90 11.82 16.41
C LYS A 320 -2.64 11.37 17.69
N ALA A 321 -3.56 10.42 17.54
CA ALA A 321 -4.36 9.91 18.66
C ALA A 321 -3.58 8.98 19.60
N ALA A 322 -2.47 8.38 19.12
CA ALA A 322 -1.66 7.45 19.88
C ALA A 322 -0.48 8.16 20.57
N HIS A 323 -0.25 7.88 21.87
CA HIS A 323 0.96 8.36 22.53
C HIS A 323 2.23 7.67 21.98
N ALA A 324 3.40 8.27 22.23
CA ALA A 324 4.67 7.83 21.63
C ALA A 324 4.99 6.34 21.84
N GLY A 325 4.64 5.76 22.97
CA GLY A 325 4.92 4.34 23.30
C GLY A 325 4.11 3.33 22.51
N VAL A 326 2.91 3.67 21.99
CA VAL A 326 2.02 2.75 21.27
C VAL A 326 1.79 3.12 19.80
N GLN A 327 2.29 4.28 19.36
CA GLN A 327 2.09 4.80 18.01
C GLN A 327 2.50 3.81 16.91
N GLY A 328 3.63 3.12 17.08
CA GLY A 328 4.08 2.10 16.14
C GLY A 328 3.12 0.93 16.03
N ARG A 329 2.47 0.51 17.13
CA ARG A 329 1.48 -0.56 17.14
C ARG A 329 0.20 -0.15 16.43
N VAL A 330 -0.29 1.06 16.69
CA VAL A 330 -1.49 1.61 16.05
C VAL A 330 -1.31 1.69 14.54
N LEU A 331 -0.19 2.27 14.08
CA LEU A 331 0.13 2.33 12.65
C LEU A 331 0.35 0.93 12.03
N GLY A 332 1.00 0.01 12.77
CA GLY A 332 1.16 -1.39 12.35
C GLY A 332 -0.18 -2.10 12.17
N THR A 333 -1.13 -1.88 13.08
CA THR A 333 -2.50 -2.43 12.98
C THR A 333 -3.23 -1.90 11.72
N LEU A 334 -3.11 -0.59 11.45
CA LEU A 334 -3.65 -0.02 10.21
C LEU A 334 -3.05 -0.67 8.97
N GLN A 335 -1.72 -0.82 8.92
CA GLN A 335 -1.04 -1.43 7.77
C GLN A 335 -1.43 -2.91 7.57
N SER A 336 -1.62 -3.65 8.67
CA SER A 336 -2.12 -5.03 8.61
C SER A 336 -3.54 -5.09 8.03
N ALA A 337 -4.43 -4.21 8.48
CA ALA A 337 -5.78 -4.07 7.93
C ALA A 337 -5.75 -3.70 6.44
N GLY A 338 -4.89 -2.75 6.04
CA GLY A 338 -4.69 -2.39 4.64
C GLY A 338 -4.16 -3.56 3.80
N SER A 339 -3.29 -4.41 4.36
CA SER A 339 -2.80 -5.61 3.67
C SER A 339 -3.92 -6.61 3.41
N LEU A 340 -4.80 -6.85 4.39
CA LEU A 340 -6.00 -7.67 4.19
C LEU A 340 -6.94 -7.08 3.13
N GLY A 341 -7.12 -5.75 3.11
CA GLY A 341 -7.89 -5.07 2.07
C GLY A 341 -7.33 -5.31 0.67
N ARG A 342 -5.99 -5.29 0.53
CA ARG A 342 -5.30 -5.61 -0.73
C ARG A 342 -5.37 -7.09 -1.12
N VAL A 343 -5.70 -7.99 -0.20
CA VAL A 343 -6.00 -9.42 -0.49
C VAL A 343 -7.42 -9.55 -0.99
N CYS A 344 -8.40 -9.05 -0.20
CA CYS A 344 -9.83 -9.25 -0.47
C CYS A 344 -10.30 -8.47 -1.71
N GLY A 345 -9.81 -7.23 -1.88
CA GLY A 345 -10.25 -6.36 -2.97
C GLY A 345 -10.06 -6.98 -4.36
N PRO A 346 -8.84 -7.37 -4.76
CA PRO A 346 -8.62 -8.00 -6.07
C PRO A 346 -9.39 -9.29 -6.26
N ALA A 347 -9.48 -10.15 -5.24
CA ALA A 347 -10.24 -11.40 -5.32
C ALA A 347 -11.73 -11.14 -5.59
N VAL A 348 -12.35 -10.22 -4.84
CA VAL A 348 -13.73 -9.79 -5.04
C VAL A 348 -13.90 -9.11 -6.41
N GLY A 349 -12.99 -8.20 -6.77
CA GLY A 349 -13.02 -7.49 -8.05
C GLY A 349 -12.98 -8.44 -9.24
N GLY A 350 -12.10 -9.44 -9.21
CA GLY A 350 -11.99 -10.45 -10.28
C GLY A 350 -13.23 -11.34 -10.37
N PHE A 351 -13.77 -11.79 -9.23
CA PHE A 351 -15.00 -12.57 -9.20
C PHE A 351 -16.19 -11.80 -9.78
N LEU A 352 -16.36 -10.53 -9.39
CA LEU A 352 -17.42 -9.68 -9.91
C LEU A 352 -17.23 -9.32 -11.38
N LEU A 353 -15.98 -9.12 -11.82
CA LEU A 353 -15.70 -8.86 -13.23
C LEU A 353 -16.02 -10.06 -14.12
N ALA A 354 -15.79 -11.29 -13.62
CA ALA A 354 -16.18 -12.50 -14.31
C ALA A 354 -17.69 -12.58 -14.58
N SER A 355 -18.54 -12.05 -13.67
CA SER A 355 -19.98 -11.99 -13.89
C SER A 355 -20.39 -11.03 -15.03
N ASP A 356 -19.53 -10.07 -15.36
CA ASP A 356 -19.75 -9.13 -16.48
C ASP A 356 -19.19 -9.63 -17.81
N HIS A 357 -18.62 -10.85 -17.86
CA HIS A 357 -17.95 -11.36 -19.06
C HIS A 357 -18.83 -11.42 -20.29
N THR A 358 -20.09 -11.75 -20.14
CA THR A 358 -21.09 -11.85 -21.24
C THR A 358 -21.73 -10.51 -21.60
N ARG A 359 -21.47 -9.44 -20.85
CA ARG A 359 -22.04 -8.12 -21.12
C ARG A 359 -21.39 -7.43 -22.32
N PRO A 360 -22.12 -6.50 -22.95
CA PRO A 360 -21.54 -5.64 -24.00
C PRO A 360 -20.27 -4.93 -23.48
N PRO A 361 -19.29 -4.64 -24.35
CA PRO A 361 -18.04 -4.00 -23.93
C PRO A 361 -18.24 -2.75 -23.07
N ILE A 362 -19.23 -1.91 -23.38
CA ILE A 362 -19.49 -0.66 -22.65
C ILE A 362 -20.01 -0.91 -21.23
N GLU A 363 -20.60 -2.05 -20.93
CA GLU A 363 -21.13 -2.41 -19.63
C GLU A 363 -20.15 -3.28 -18.82
N TYR A 364 -19.09 -3.76 -19.46
CA TYR A 364 -18.09 -4.60 -18.81
C TYR A 364 -17.38 -3.87 -17.68
N GLY A 365 -17.45 -4.40 -16.47
CA GLY A 365 -16.91 -3.79 -15.26
C GLY A 365 -17.92 -2.95 -14.47
N ASN A 366 -19.20 -2.84 -14.89
CA ASN A 366 -20.21 -2.11 -14.14
C ASN A 366 -20.41 -2.71 -12.75
N THR A 367 -20.53 -4.04 -12.64
CA THR A 367 -20.77 -4.73 -11.37
C THR A 367 -19.67 -4.45 -10.34
N PRO A 368 -18.37 -4.65 -10.64
CA PRO A 368 -17.33 -4.36 -9.67
C PRO A 368 -17.15 -2.86 -9.38
N PHE A 369 -17.43 -1.94 -10.31
CA PHE A 369 -17.43 -0.51 -10.02
C PHE A 369 -18.53 -0.14 -9.01
N LEU A 370 -19.76 -0.63 -9.19
CA LEU A 370 -20.86 -0.40 -8.27
C LEU A 370 -20.58 -1.04 -6.90
N MET A 371 -20.04 -2.26 -6.87
CA MET A 371 -19.64 -2.89 -5.62
C MET A 371 -18.53 -2.08 -4.91
N GLY A 372 -17.53 -1.62 -5.65
CA GLY A 372 -16.49 -0.73 -5.12
C GLY A 372 -17.09 0.55 -4.54
N ALA A 373 -18.09 1.14 -5.23
CA ALA A 373 -18.82 2.31 -4.74
C ALA A 373 -19.59 2.02 -3.44
N LEU A 374 -20.28 0.88 -3.34
CA LEU A 374 -20.99 0.45 -2.13
C LEU A 374 -20.03 0.21 -0.96
N VAL A 375 -18.91 -0.49 -1.21
CA VAL A 375 -17.86 -0.70 -0.21
C VAL A 375 -17.28 0.63 0.26
N MET A 376 -17.05 1.56 -0.66
CA MET A 376 -16.52 2.88 -0.31
C MET A 376 -17.56 3.74 0.42
N ALA A 377 -18.84 3.68 0.03
CA ALA A 377 -19.93 4.33 0.75
C ALA A 377 -20.07 3.75 2.17
N PHE A 378 -19.88 2.45 2.35
CA PHE A 378 -19.84 1.84 3.68
C PHE A 378 -18.64 2.35 4.49
N ALA A 379 -17.44 2.48 3.90
CA ALA A 379 -16.28 3.09 4.57
C ALA A 379 -16.59 4.55 4.99
N PHE A 380 -17.27 5.30 4.12
CA PHE A 380 -17.73 6.66 4.44
C PHE A 380 -18.67 6.65 5.64
N VAL A 381 -19.71 5.79 5.67
CA VAL A 381 -20.63 5.68 6.80
C VAL A 381 -19.93 5.29 8.09
N VAL A 382 -19.06 4.27 8.05
CA VAL A 382 -18.25 3.86 9.22
C VAL A 382 -17.38 5.01 9.72
N SER A 383 -16.82 5.82 8.82
CA SER A 383 -16.00 6.98 9.19
C SER A 383 -16.80 8.05 9.96
N LEU A 384 -18.11 8.13 9.81
CA LEU A 384 -18.94 9.09 10.56
C LEU A 384 -18.94 8.79 12.07
N ALA A 385 -18.71 7.54 12.47
CA ALA A 385 -18.54 7.17 13.87
C ALA A 385 -17.25 7.74 14.50
N LEU A 386 -16.31 8.21 13.67
CA LEU A 386 -15.10 8.91 14.13
C LEU A 386 -15.34 10.40 14.44
N ARG A 387 -16.57 10.89 14.24
CA ARG A 387 -16.98 12.27 14.51
C ARG A 387 -17.05 12.50 16.03
N GLY A 388 -16.25 13.38 16.54
CA GLY A 388 -16.12 13.69 17.97
C GLY A 388 -14.66 13.67 18.38
N ALA A 389 -14.31 14.14 19.55
CA ALA A 389 -12.94 14.26 20.00
C ALA A 389 -12.12 13.01 19.69
N GLU A 390 -11.04 13.18 18.92
CA GLU A 390 -9.99 12.16 18.84
C GLU A 390 -9.56 11.85 20.29
N PRO A 391 -9.83 10.66 20.84
CA PRO A 391 -9.45 10.37 22.22
C PRO A 391 -7.93 10.28 22.26
N VAL A 392 -7.31 11.33 22.79
CA VAL A 392 -5.86 11.30 23.08
C VAL A 392 -5.65 10.26 24.17
N GLN A 393 -4.88 9.23 23.87
CA GLN A 393 -4.41 8.32 24.92
C GLN A 393 -3.50 9.11 25.86
N THR A 394 -4.00 9.44 27.05
CA THR A 394 -3.16 9.99 28.11
C THR A 394 -2.12 8.94 28.52
N GLU A 395 -0.85 9.35 28.64
CA GLU A 395 0.16 8.46 29.23
C GLU A 395 -0.36 7.94 30.57
N PRO A 396 -0.21 6.63 30.86
CA PRO A 396 -0.51 6.15 32.20
C PRO A 396 0.29 7.02 33.15
N ALA A 397 -0.40 7.62 34.16
CA ALA A 397 0.22 8.45 35.15
C ALA A 397 1.43 7.69 35.70
N ILE A 398 2.63 8.19 35.43
CA ILE A 398 3.85 7.67 36.07
C ILE A 398 3.60 7.86 37.53
N ASN A 399 3.42 6.76 38.28
CA ASN A 399 3.24 6.77 39.72
C ASN A 399 4.58 7.22 40.32
N VAL A 400 4.76 8.54 40.47
CA VAL A 400 5.92 9.19 41.07
C VAL A 400 5.81 9.03 42.58
N GLY A 401 5.56 7.82 43.07
CA GLY A 401 5.32 7.47 44.44
C GLY A 401 6.20 6.34 44.94
N GLN A 402 7.51 6.41 44.73
CA GLN A 402 8.48 5.80 45.63
C GLN A 402 9.70 6.73 45.77
N PRO A 403 9.90 7.36 46.92
CA PRO A 403 11.16 8.04 47.18
C PRO A 403 12.28 6.99 47.18
N TYR A 404 13.30 7.25 46.38
CA TYR A 404 14.55 6.50 46.37
C TYR A 404 15.08 6.45 47.81
N ARG A 405 14.92 5.33 48.52
CA ARG A 405 15.66 5.07 49.76
C ARG A 405 17.13 4.96 49.38
N ARG A 406 17.90 5.95 49.76
CA ARG A 406 19.35 5.85 49.90
C ARG A 406 19.61 5.01 51.17
N ASP A 407 20.13 3.84 50.99
CA ASP A 407 20.90 3.13 51.98
C ASP A 407 22.30 2.93 51.40
#